data_5dcada9e7fc1d994aae227729148c6a8
#
_entry.id   5dcada9e7fc1d994aae227729148c6a8
#
_cell.length_a   1.000
_cell.length_b   1.000
_cell.length_c   1.000
_cell.angle_alpha   90.00
_cell.angle_beta   90.00
_cell.angle_gamma   90.00
#
_symmetry.space_group_name_H-M   'P 1'
#
loop_
_entity.id
_entity.type
_entity.pdbx_description
1 polymer ?
#
loop_
_entity_poly.entity_id
_entity_poly.type
_entity_poly.pdbx_seq_one_letter_code
_entity_poly.pdbx_strand_id
1 'polypeptide(L)'
;MYAREYRNGGRRRMLFSALVCVALLYGAKGYAKPDMAPLGPNIADRGSAFYHFRVENFDSADGRRHYRVWTGIPDKKAPASGYPILYMLDGNAVMDRLSEPLLKQLAEKSPPVIVAVGYQTNLPFDLNARAYDYTPALEVKNGEAVGKSGRYQRKGGGSEDFRRLLEMRIAPNAERGIKIDPERRGVWGHSYGGLFVLDSWLSSSFFRSYYSASPSLGRDNFSLLARLTASDKAQYCHKSLFFMEGSASPGKNAQTQPTDTMSKIHNGVSAMRQSGLAVEYWDYPGVTHGPMLNASFRGALLHMSTGRTLGISQCDKSASR
;
A
#
# COMPACT_ATOMS: atom_id res chain seq x y z
N MET A 1 -6.55 99.52 22.77
CA MET A 1 -7.55 98.75 23.50
C MET A 1 -7.41 97.28 23.10
N TYR A 2 -7.00 96.47 24.02
CA TYR A 2 -6.95 95.06 24.15
C TYR A 2 -6.60 94.20 22.93
N ALA A 3 -5.33 93.78 22.87
CA ALA A 3 -4.85 92.57 22.15
C ALA A 3 -5.13 91.30 22.96
N ARG A 4 -5.54 90.27 22.34
CA ARG A 4 -5.64 88.94 22.95
C ARG A 4 -4.77 87.94 22.14
N GLU A 5 -3.71 87.51 22.80
CA GLU A 5 -2.83 86.46 22.32
C GLU A 5 -3.56 85.11 22.19
N TYR A 6 -3.33 84.43 21.11
CA TYR A 6 -3.71 82.99 20.95
C TYR A 6 -2.48 82.13 21.00
N ARG A 7 -2.38 81.31 22.04
CA ARG A 7 -1.35 80.32 22.25
C ARG A 7 -1.61 79.10 21.35
N ASN A 8 -0.68 78.80 20.45
CA ASN A 8 -0.65 77.57 19.68
C ASN A 8 -0.18 76.43 20.54
N GLY A 9 -1.04 75.44 20.85
CA GLY A 9 -0.74 74.15 21.48
C GLY A 9 -0.39 73.14 20.43
N GLY A 10 0.89 72.84 20.30
CA GLY A 10 1.35 71.84 19.43
C GLY A 10 0.91 70.40 19.87
N ARG A 11 0.06 69.75 19.11
CA ARG A 11 -0.24 68.34 19.27
C ARG A 11 0.84 67.54 18.58
N ARG A 12 1.72 66.90 19.35
CA ARG A 12 2.62 65.86 18.90
C ARG A 12 1.77 64.65 18.51
N ARG A 13 1.64 64.37 17.22
CA ARG A 13 1.14 63.08 16.69
C ARG A 13 2.24 62.03 16.87
N MET A 14 2.06 61.14 17.86
CA MET A 14 2.79 59.88 17.91
C MET A 14 2.35 58.99 16.74
N LEU A 15 3.22 58.79 15.78
CA LEU A 15 3.07 57.75 14.76
C LEU A 15 3.43 56.41 15.41
N PHE A 16 2.39 55.62 15.73
CA PHE A 16 2.59 54.20 16.03
C PHE A 16 2.86 53.47 14.70
N SER A 17 4.13 53.13 14.46
CA SER A 17 4.53 52.19 13.42
C SER A 17 4.05 50.82 13.85
N ALA A 18 2.93 50.34 13.34
CA ALA A 18 2.53 48.95 13.44
C ALA A 18 3.44 48.12 12.54
N LEU A 19 4.42 47.47 13.15
CA LEU A 19 5.24 46.44 12.49
C LEU A 19 4.36 45.23 12.26
N VAL A 20 3.80 45.11 11.05
CA VAL A 20 3.09 43.88 10.63
C VAL A 20 4.14 42.82 10.36
N CYS A 21 4.41 41.98 11.36
CA CYS A 21 5.13 40.72 11.15
C CYS A 21 4.25 39.79 10.31
N VAL A 22 4.42 39.82 9.00
CA VAL A 22 3.91 38.75 8.12
C VAL A 22 4.75 37.52 8.41
N ALA A 23 4.31 36.71 9.38
CA ALA A 23 4.81 35.37 9.55
C ALA A 23 4.39 34.58 8.32
N LEU A 24 5.29 34.42 7.36
CA LEU A 24 5.17 33.43 6.29
C LEU A 24 5.15 32.05 6.94
N LEU A 25 3.96 31.60 7.31
CA LEU A 25 3.66 30.21 7.63
C LEU A 25 3.87 29.40 6.33
N TYR A 26 5.12 29.02 6.08
CA TYR A 26 5.40 27.88 5.21
C TYR A 26 4.75 26.67 5.87
N GLY A 27 3.49 26.43 5.49
CA GLY A 27 2.76 25.22 5.85
C GLY A 27 3.57 24.03 5.36
N ALA A 28 4.35 23.42 6.26
CA ALA A 28 4.92 22.13 6.02
C ALA A 28 3.75 21.21 5.60
N LYS A 29 3.74 20.78 4.35
CA LYS A 29 2.80 19.78 3.84
C LYS A 29 3.08 18.48 4.60
N GLY A 30 2.54 18.38 5.80
CA GLY A 30 2.67 17.23 6.66
C GLY A 30 1.85 16.08 6.07
N TYR A 31 2.50 14.99 5.68
CA TYR A 31 1.82 13.72 5.55
C TYR A 31 1.21 13.39 6.91
N ALA A 32 -0.09 13.11 6.98
CA ALA A 32 -0.68 12.66 8.23
C ALA A 32 0.14 11.45 8.69
N LYS A 33 0.83 11.60 9.82
CA LYS A 33 1.58 10.48 10.40
C LYS A 33 0.55 9.39 10.69
N PRO A 34 0.85 8.12 10.37
CA PRO A 34 -0.03 7.04 10.78
C PRO A 34 -0.18 7.09 12.31
N ASP A 35 -1.36 6.78 12.80
CA ASP A 35 -1.56 6.54 14.22
C ASP A 35 -0.67 5.36 14.61
N MET A 36 0.20 5.59 15.59
CA MET A 36 1.18 4.63 16.08
C MET A 36 0.86 4.18 17.51
N ALA A 37 -0.40 4.36 17.95
CA ALA A 37 -0.83 3.83 19.24
C ALA A 37 -0.66 2.30 19.26
N PRO A 38 -0.22 1.71 20.39
CA PRO A 38 -0.15 0.27 20.53
C PRO A 38 -1.50 -0.39 20.27
N LEU A 39 -1.45 -1.50 19.52
CA LEU A 39 -2.65 -2.26 19.17
C LEU A 39 -3.08 -3.15 20.34
N GLY A 40 -4.39 -3.32 20.46
CA GLY A 40 -5.00 -4.30 21.37
C GLY A 40 -5.13 -5.70 20.73
N PRO A 41 -5.85 -6.61 21.43
CA PRO A 41 -6.17 -7.93 20.89
C PRO A 41 -6.94 -7.83 19.57
N ASN A 42 -6.55 -8.63 18.58
CA ASN A 42 -7.17 -8.69 17.27
C ASN A 42 -8.14 -9.88 17.12
N ILE A 43 -8.64 -10.13 15.94
CA ILE A 43 -9.60 -11.22 15.68
C ILE A 43 -8.99 -12.61 15.89
N ALA A 44 -7.68 -12.78 15.69
CA ALA A 44 -7.02 -14.07 15.97
C ALA A 44 -6.95 -14.36 17.46
N ASP A 45 -6.88 -13.33 18.31
CA ASP A 45 -6.86 -13.47 19.78
C ASP A 45 -8.27 -13.71 20.35
N ARG A 46 -9.29 -13.06 19.74
CA ARG A 46 -10.69 -13.16 20.20
C ARG A 46 -11.44 -14.37 19.62
N GLY A 47 -10.93 -14.93 18.53
CA GLY A 47 -11.60 -15.97 17.76
C GLY A 47 -12.62 -15.42 16.74
N SER A 48 -13.03 -16.27 15.82
CA SER A 48 -14.04 -16.00 14.79
C SER A 48 -14.93 -17.23 14.61
N ALA A 49 -16.21 -17.03 14.24
CA ALA A 49 -17.13 -18.10 13.87
C ALA A 49 -16.94 -18.59 12.41
N PHE A 50 -16.06 -17.96 11.63
CA PHE A 50 -15.90 -18.22 10.20
C PHE A 50 -14.49 -18.59 9.79
N TYR A 51 -13.51 -18.28 10.64
CA TYR A 51 -12.09 -18.51 10.38
C TYR A 51 -11.37 -18.92 11.66
N HIS A 52 -10.43 -19.83 11.55
CA HIS A 52 -9.45 -20.08 12.57
C HIS A 52 -8.08 -19.55 12.15
N PHE A 53 -7.24 -19.16 13.11
CA PHE A 53 -5.97 -18.50 12.85
C PHE A 53 -4.80 -19.31 13.37
N ARG A 54 -3.75 -19.39 12.55
CA ARG A 54 -2.41 -19.80 12.98
C ARG A 54 -1.51 -18.58 13.01
N VAL A 55 -0.62 -18.52 14.00
CA VAL A 55 0.36 -17.42 14.13
C VAL A 55 1.75 -18.02 14.16
N GLU A 56 2.61 -17.55 13.28
CA GLU A 56 4.00 -18.02 13.17
C GLU A 56 4.95 -16.83 13.09
N ASN A 57 6.16 -17.00 13.61
CA ASN A 57 7.20 -15.98 13.58
C ASN A 57 8.32 -16.39 12.63
N PHE A 58 8.88 -15.39 11.95
CA PHE A 58 9.99 -15.57 11.00
C PHE A 58 11.03 -14.48 11.21
N ASP A 59 12.26 -14.78 10.84
CA ASP A 59 13.35 -13.82 10.81
C ASP A 59 13.86 -13.65 9.40
N SER A 60 14.31 -12.41 9.07
CA SER A 60 15.06 -12.15 7.85
C SER A 60 16.38 -12.94 7.86
N ALA A 61 16.94 -13.17 6.68
CA ALA A 61 18.19 -13.91 6.55
C ALA A 61 19.38 -13.28 7.31
N ASP A 62 19.37 -11.96 7.46
CA ASP A 62 20.36 -11.19 8.21
C ASP A 62 20.03 -11.06 9.72
N GLY A 63 18.91 -11.64 10.19
CA GLY A 63 18.46 -11.63 11.58
C GLY A 63 18.04 -10.25 12.13
N ARG A 64 17.91 -9.24 11.26
CA ARG A 64 17.64 -7.85 11.70
C ARG A 64 16.16 -7.48 11.69
N ARG A 65 15.32 -8.23 11.02
CA ARG A 65 13.88 -7.99 10.92
C ARG A 65 13.16 -9.24 11.38
N HIS A 66 12.12 -9.04 12.22
CA HIS A 66 11.36 -10.08 12.89
C HIS A 66 9.90 -9.94 12.50
N TYR A 67 9.37 -10.97 11.86
CA TYR A 67 8.03 -10.98 11.28
C TYR A 67 7.08 -11.82 12.15
N ARG A 68 5.84 -11.38 12.22
CA ARG A 68 4.70 -12.16 12.70
C ARG A 68 3.70 -12.32 11.59
N VAL A 69 3.34 -13.56 11.31
CA VAL A 69 2.44 -13.92 10.23
C VAL A 69 1.20 -14.58 10.82
N TRP A 70 0.05 -14.03 10.50
CA TRP A 70 -1.26 -14.61 10.82
C TRP A 70 -1.81 -15.27 9.56
N THR A 71 -2.16 -16.57 9.67
CA THR A 71 -2.83 -17.31 8.61
C THR A 71 -4.25 -17.61 9.03
N GLY A 72 -5.21 -16.86 8.49
CA GLY A 72 -6.64 -17.07 8.69
C GLY A 72 -7.16 -18.08 7.66
N ILE A 73 -7.62 -19.22 8.14
CA ILE A 73 -8.09 -20.33 7.34
C ILE A 73 -9.60 -20.39 7.47
N PRO A 74 -10.37 -20.39 6.34
CA PRO A 74 -11.82 -20.50 6.40
C PRO A 74 -12.27 -21.83 7.03
N ASP A 75 -13.30 -21.81 7.87
CA ASP A 75 -13.93 -23.04 8.39
C ASP A 75 -14.86 -23.70 7.35
N LYS A 76 -15.23 -22.95 6.31
CA LYS A 76 -15.96 -23.48 5.16
C LYS A 76 -15.03 -24.36 4.31
N LYS A 77 -15.51 -25.56 3.94
CA LYS A 77 -14.75 -26.52 3.13
C LYS A 77 -14.20 -25.89 1.84
N ALA A 78 -12.95 -26.22 1.51
CA ALA A 78 -12.29 -25.77 0.29
C ALA A 78 -13.06 -26.20 -0.97
N PRO A 79 -13.10 -25.35 -2.01
CA PRO A 79 -13.51 -25.75 -3.35
C PRO A 79 -12.64 -26.90 -3.89
N ALA A 80 -13.12 -27.57 -4.96
CA ALA A 80 -12.37 -28.65 -5.59
C ALA A 80 -10.99 -28.21 -6.12
N SER A 81 -10.86 -26.94 -6.59
CA SER A 81 -9.58 -26.36 -7.02
C SER A 81 -8.66 -25.96 -5.84
N GLY A 82 -9.20 -25.81 -4.63
CA GLY A 82 -8.54 -25.25 -3.46
C GLY A 82 -9.06 -23.86 -3.10
N TYR A 83 -8.61 -23.33 -1.98
CA TYR A 83 -8.93 -21.96 -1.58
C TYR A 83 -8.17 -20.94 -2.43
N PRO A 84 -8.77 -19.80 -2.77
CA PRO A 84 -7.99 -18.62 -3.08
C PRO A 84 -7.18 -18.18 -1.85
N ILE A 85 -6.06 -17.51 -2.06
CA ILE A 85 -5.22 -17.01 -0.97
C ILE A 85 -4.75 -15.59 -1.25
N LEU A 86 -4.82 -14.70 -0.24
CA LEU A 86 -4.35 -13.34 -0.33
C LEU A 86 -3.29 -13.06 0.74
N TYR A 87 -2.09 -12.73 0.28
CA TYR A 87 -1.00 -12.25 1.12
C TYR A 87 -1.13 -10.73 1.30
N MET A 88 -1.16 -10.29 2.54
CA MET A 88 -1.45 -8.89 2.89
C MET A 88 -0.28 -8.34 3.71
N LEU A 89 0.32 -7.28 3.20
CA LEU A 89 1.42 -6.59 3.87
C LEU A 89 0.91 -5.70 5.01
N ASP A 90 1.81 -5.22 5.87
CA ASP A 90 1.45 -4.46 7.08
C ASP A 90 0.44 -5.22 7.96
N GLY A 91 0.70 -6.51 8.17
CA GLY A 91 -0.21 -7.46 8.80
C GLY A 91 -0.75 -7.02 10.16
N ASN A 92 0.04 -6.30 10.97
CA ASN A 92 -0.42 -5.76 12.25
C ASN A 92 -1.62 -4.81 12.05
N ALA A 93 -1.49 -3.85 11.12
CA ALA A 93 -2.55 -2.88 10.82
C ALA A 93 -3.77 -3.54 10.14
N VAL A 94 -3.56 -4.59 9.35
CA VAL A 94 -4.63 -5.40 8.75
C VAL A 94 -5.40 -6.16 9.84
N MET A 95 -4.70 -6.88 10.73
CA MET A 95 -5.31 -7.69 11.79
C MET A 95 -6.09 -6.85 12.81
N ASP A 96 -5.64 -5.63 13.08
CA ASP A 96 -6.37 -4.65 13.90
C ASP A 96 -7.75 -4.30 13.33
N ARG A 97 -7.88 -4.29 12.01
CA ARG A 97 -9.08 -3.86 11.27
C ARG A 97 -9.89 -5.01 10.69
N LEU A 98 -9.36 -6.22 10.70
CA LEU A 98 -10.08 -7.40 10.23
C LEU A 98 -11.21 -7.71 11.22
N SER A 99 -12.44 -7.77 10.70
CA SER A 99 -13.64 -7.82 11.52
C SER A 99 -14.51 -9.04 11.22
N GLU A 100 -15.23 -9.50 12.23
CA GLU A 100 -16.17 -10.63 12.11
C GLU A 100 -17.23 -10.42 11.00
N PRO A 101 -17.84 -9.22 10.82
CA PRO A 101 -18.78 -9.00 9.71
C PRO A 101 -18.13 -9.17 8.32
N LEU A 102 -16.84 -8.79 8.18
CA LEU A 102 -16.13 -9.01 6.90
C LEU A 102 -15.87 -10.50 6.68
N LEU A 103 -15.39 -11.21 7.71
CA LEU A 103 -15.14 -12.66 7.62
C LEU A 103 -16.43 -13.43 7.28
N LYS A 104 -17.55 -13.05 7.88
CA LYS A 104 -18.90 -13.58 7.52
C LYS A 104 -19.19 -13.36 6.04
N GLN A 105 -19.04 -12.13 5.55
CA GLN A 105 -19.30 -11.79 4.15
C GLN A 105 -18.43 -12.60 3.17
N LEU A 106 -17.18 -12.87 3.53
CA LEU A 106 -16.28 -13.73 2.74
C LEU A 106 -16.78 -15.19 2.76
N ALA A 107 -17.17 -15.70 3.93
CA ALA A 107 -17.64 -17.06 4.10
C ALA A 107 -18.92 -17.39 3.31
N GLU A 108 -19.75 -16.39 3.01
CA GLU A 108 -20.93 -16.53 2.16
C GLU A 108 -20.62 -16.86 0.70
N LYS A 109 -19.36 -16.65 0.26
CA LYS A 109 -18.88 -16.84 -1.12
C LYS A 109 -17.81 -17.94 -1.19
N SER A 110 -16.73 -17.67 -1.88
CA SER A 110 -15.51 -18.48 -1.94
C SER A 110 -14.42 -17.83 -1.07
N PRO A 111 -14.42 -18.10 0.26
CA PRO A 111 -13.56 -17.38 1.19
C PRO A 111 -12.07 -17.63 0.89
N PRO A 112 -11.24 -16.59 0.80
CA PRO A 112 -9.81 -16.77 0.66
C PRO A 112 -9.14 -17.13 1.99
N VAL A 113 -8.07 -17.89 1.94
CA VAL A 113 -7.09 -17.91 3.04
C VAL A 113 -6.45 -16.53 3.12
N ILE A 114 -6.36 -15.98 4.32
CA ILE A 114 -5.82 -14.64 4.59
C ILE A 114 -4.44 -14.81 5.23
N VAL A 115 -3.38 -14.32 4.59
CA VAL A 115 -2.03 -14.34 5.16
C VAL A 115 -1.59 -12.91 5.43
N ALA A 116 -1.75 -12.46 6.68
CA ALA A 116 -1.34 -11.12 7.10
C ALA A 116 0.12 -11.17 7.58
N VAL A 117 1.01 -10.55 6.79
CA VAL A 117 2.45 -10.51 7.04
C VAL A 117 2.80 -9.19 7.72
N GLY A 118 3.08 -9.24 9.00
CA GLY A 118 3.44 -8.10 9.84
C GLY A 118 4.78 -8.31 10.54
N TYR A 119 4.99 -7.52 11.59
CA TYR A 119 6.24 -7.51 12.35
C TYR A 119 6.00 -7.88 13.82
N GLN A 120 7.02 -8.38 14.51
CA GLN A 120 6.96 -8.75 15.93
C GLN A 120 6.97 -7.49 16.82
N THR A 121 5.94 -6.68 16.68
CA THR A 121 5.69 -5.47 17.47
C THR A 121 4.22 -5.37 17.83
N ASN A 122 3.88 -4.59 18.85
CA ASN A 122 2.51 -4.23 19.16
C ASN A 122 2.04 -2.95 18.47
N LEU A 123 2.86 -2.37 17.58
CA LEU A 123 2.52 -1.19 16.80
C LEU A 123 1.85 -1.60 15.48
N PRO A 124 1.01 -0.73 14.88
CA PRO A 124 0.41 -1.00 13.58
C PRO A 124 1.43 -1.15 12.45
N PHE A 125 2.60 -0.53 12.58
CA PHE A 125 3.69 -0.58 11.60
C PHE A 125 5.05 -0.62 12.28
N ASP A 126 5.99 -1.42 11.76
CA ASP A 126 7.41 -1.16 11.94
C ASP A 126 7.88 -0.26 10.81
N LEU A 127 8.00 1.04 11.07
CA LEU A 127 8.27 2.03 10.05
C LEU A 127 9.64 1.88 9.38
N ASN A 128 10.63 1.30 10.06
CA ASN A 128 11.96 1.11 9.52
C ASN A 128 12.07 -0.21 8.74
N ALA A 129 11.57 -1.30 9.32
CA ALA A 129 11.57 -2.59 8.64
C ALA A 129 10.75 -2.54 7.35
N ARG A 130 9.51 -2.01 7.38
CA ARG A 130 8.67 -1.88 6.19
C ARG A 130 9.25 -0.94 5.11
N ALA A 131 9.97 0.10 5.50
CA ALA A 131 10.63 0.98 4.54
C ALA A 131 11.72 0.21 3.77
N TYR A 132 12.48 -0.63 4.44
CA TYR A 132 13.47 -1.49 3.80
C TYR A 132 12.81 -2.58 2.94
N ASP A 133 11.92 -3.36 3.54
CA ASP A 133 11.33 -4.55 2.92
C ASP A 133 10.42 -4.25 1.72
N TYR A 134 9.77 -3.08 1.68
CA TYR A 134 8.76 -2.79 0.68
C TYR A 134 9.23 -1.85 -0.43
N THR A 135 10.47 -1.36 -0.38
CA THR A 135 10.99 -0.50 -1.43
C THR A 135 12.04 -1.22 -2.27
N PRO A 136 11.97 -1.13 -3.60
CA PRO A 136 12.99 -1.70 -4.46
C PRO A 136 14.36 -1.03 -4.25
N ALA A 137 15.42 -1.75 -4.58
CA ALA A 137 16.74 -1.16 -4.64
C ALA A 137 16.75 -0.01 -5.65
N LEU A 138 17.39 1.09 -5.28
CA LEU A 138 17.52 2.24 -6.15
C LEU A 138 18.51 1.92 -7.27
N GLU A 139 18.18 2.35 -8.48
CA GLU A 139 19.14 2.26 -9.58
C GLU A 139 20.34 3.15 -9.29
N VAL A 140 21.53 2.60 -9.37
CA VAL A 140 22.77 3.36 -9.29
C VAL A 140 23.05 3.95 -10.67
N LYS A 141 22.91 5.27 -10.82
CA LYS A 141 23.35 5.99 -12.02
C LYS A 141 24.66 6.71 -11.71
N ASN A 142 25.68 6.46 -12.51
CA ASN A 142 27.01 7.09 -12.41
C ASN A 142 27.72 6.92 -11.04
N GLY A 143 27.51 5.78 -10.34
CA GLY A 143 28.15 5.52 -9.05
C GLY A 143 27.49 6.18 -7.84
N GLU A 144 26.46 7.01 -8.05
CA GLU A 144 25.63 7.56 -6.97
C GLU A 144 24.30 6.82 -6.87
N ALA A 145 23.93 6.36 -5.67
CA ALA A 145 22.61 5.84 -5.41
C ALA A 145 21.58 6.97 -5.57
N VAL A 146 20.83 6.93 -6.67
CA VAL A 146 19.78 7.91 -6.94
C VAL A 146 18.59 7.60 -6.06
N GLY A 147 18.48 8.36 -4.97
CA GLY A 147 17.32 8.35 -4.09
C GLY A 147 17.60 7.84 -2.68
N LYS A 148 17.56 8.74 -1.72
CA LYS A 148 17.33 8.39 -0.33
C LYS A 148 15.84 8.13 -0.18
N SER A 149 15.46 6.93 0.29
CA SER A 149 14.08 6.55 0.54
C SER A 149 13.39 7.59 1.41
N GLY A 150 12.57 8.41 0.77
CA GLY A 150 11.56 9.24 1.41
C GLY A 150 12.07 10.34 2.36
N ARG A 151 11.12 11.16 2.75
CA ARG A 151 11.26 12.36 3.60
C ARG A 151 11.87 12.09 5.00
N TYR A 152 12.02 10.83 5.40
CA TYR A 152 12.46 10.41 6.75
C TYR A 152 13.82 9.69 6.78
N GLN A 153 14.61 9.72 5.71
CA GLN A 153 15.95 9.11 5.63
C GLN A 153 15.99 7.61 6.05
N ARG A 154 14.86 6.88 5.93
CA ARG A 154 14.85 5.44 6.21
C ARG A 154 15.56 4.69 5.10
N LYS A 155 16.34 3.68 5.49
CA LYS A 155 16.98 2.78 4.52
C LYS A 155 15.90 2.00 3.76
N GLY A 156 15.96 2.01 2.44
CA GLY A 156 15.14 1.20 1.54
C GLY A 156 15.98 0.15 0.81
N GLY A 157 15.40 -0.51 -0.17
CA GLY A 157 16.13 -1.35 -1.11
C GLY A 157 16.11 -2.85 -0.83
N GLY A 158 15.28 -3.32 0.10
CA GLY A 158 15.20 -4.72 0.50
C GLY A 158 14.05 -5.52 -0.11
N SER A 159 13.34 -5.00 -1.11
CA SER A 159 12.14 -5.68 -1.65
C SER A 159 12.44 -7.07 -2.21
N GLU A 160 13.59 -7.28 -2.82
CA GLU A 160 13.99 -8.59 -3.32
C GLU A 160 14.21 -9.60 -2.18
N ASP A 161 14.91 -9.20 -1.12
CA ASP A 161 15.16 -10.07 0.04
C ASP A 161 13.85 -10.44 0.73
N PHE A 162 12.96 -9.46 0.90
CA PHE A 162 11.65 -9.70 1.50
C PHE A 162 10.76 -10.58 0.60
N ARG A 163 10.75 -10.36 -0.70
CA ARG A 163 10.03 -11.19 -1.67
C ARG A 163 10.51 -12.65 -1.60
N ARG A 164 11.83 -12.85 -1.55
CA ARG A 164 12.42 -14.19 -1.40
C ARG A 164 11.99 -14.86 -0.09
N LEU A 165 12.00 -14.13 1.02
CA LEU A 165 11.49 -14.63 2.31
C LEU A 165 10.00 -14.98 2.22
N LEU A 166 9.20 -14.11 1.62
CA LEU A 166 7.75 -14.30 1.45
C LEU A 166 7.45 -15.57 0.64
N GLU A 167 8.07 -15.71 -0.53
CA GLU A 167 7.79 -16.81 -1.46
C GLU A 167 8.40 -18.14 -1.03
N MET A 168 9.60 -18.14 -0.46
CA MET A 168 10.36 -19.36 -0.20
C MET A 168 10.23 -19.88 1.23
N ARG A 169 9.76 -19.06 2.18
CA ARG A 169 9.65 -19.46 3.59
C ARG A 169 8.28 -19.20 4.17
N ILE A 170 7.74 -17.99 4.05
CA ILE A 170 6.45 -17.64 4.65
C ILE A 170 5.34 -18.41 3.94
N ALA A 171 5.28 -18.36 2.62
CA ALA A 171 4.20 -18.99 1.86
C ALA A 171 4.14 -20.52 2.04
N PRO A 172 5.23 -21.30 1.92
CA PRO A 172 5.18 -22.74 2.18
C PRO A 172 4.69 -23.09 3.59
N ASN A 173 5.01 -22.27 4.59
CA ASN A 173 4.51 -22.48 5.95
C ASN A 173 3.04 -22.09 6.09
N ALA A 174 2.62 -20.94 5.56
CA ALA A 174 1.24 -20.49 5.60
C ALA A 174 0.29 -21.46 4.87
N GLU A 175 0.73 -22.02 3.76
CA GLU A 175 -0.05 -22.96 2.93
C GLU A 175 0.01 -24.42 3.43
N ARG A 176 0.85 -24.72 4.42
CA ARG A 176 1.08 -26.11 4.89
C ARG A 176 -0.23 -26.75 5.37
N GLY A 177 -0.57 -27.88 4.73
CA GLY A 177 -1.78 -28.66 5.03
C GLY A 177 -3.08 -28.04 4.52
N ILE A 178 -3.01 -26.96 3.72
CA ILE A 178 -4.16 -26.29 3.13
C ILE A 178 -4.14 -26.51 1.62
N LYS A 179 -5.30 -26.93 1.06
CA LYS A 179 -5.43 -27.01 -0.40
C LYS A 179 -5.65 -25.61 -0.98
N ILE A 180 -4.61 -25.06 -1.59
CA ILE A 180 -4.63 -23.75 -2.24
C ILE A 180 -4.77 -23.90 -3.75
N ASP A 181 -5.55 -23.00 -4.36
CA ASP A 181 -5.63 -22.82 -5.81
C ASP A 181 -4.46 -21.91 -6.27
N PRO A 182 -3.42 -22.45 -6.94
CA PRO A 182 -2.26 -21.66 -7.34
C PRO A 182 -2.60 -20.55 -8.34
N GLU A 183 -3.68 -20.72 -9.12
CA GLU A 183 -4.13 -19.70 -10.07
C GLU A 183 -4.90 -18.56 -9.39
N ARG A 184 -5.15 -18.68 -8.09
CA ARG A 184 -5.84 -17.68 -7.27
C ARG A 184 -5.00 -17.22 -6.07
N ARG A 185 -3.69 -17.07 -6.27
CA ARG A 185 -2.81 -16.38 -5.32
C ARG A 185 -2.78 -14.90 -5.60
N GLY A 186 -3.05 -14.11 -4.56
CA GLY A 186 -2.96 -12.65 -4.64
C GLY A 186 -1.99 -12.06 -3.62
N VAL A 187 -1.50 -10.87 -3.91
CA VAL A 187 -0.75 -10.04 -2.97
C VAL A 187 -1.34 -8.63 -2.94
N TRP A 188 -1.51 -8.11 -1.74
CA TRP A 188 -2.01 -6.76 -1.51
C TRP A 188 -1.04 -5.98 -0.63
N GLY A 189 -0.88 -4.68 -0.95
CA GLY A 189 -0.12 -3.76 -0.12
C GLY A 189 -0.54 -2.31 -0.34
N HIS A 190 -0.37 -1.51 0.72
CA HIS A 190 -0.74 -0.09 0.74
C HIS A 190 0.51 0.78 0.90
N SER A 191 0.56 1.91 0.20
CA SER A 191 1.65 2.90 0.32
C SER A 191 3.01 2.29 -0.09
N TYR A 192 3.98 2.12 0.81
CA TYR A 192 5.21 1.36 0.55
C TYR A 192 4.90 -0.10 0.18
N GLY A 193 3.91 -0.72 0.85
CA GLY A 193 3.43 -2.04 0.44
C GLY A 193 2.90 -2.07 -0.98
N GLY A 194 2.28 -0.99 -1.44
CA GLY A 194 1.87 -0.82 -2.85
C GLY A 194 3.06 -0.79 -3.81
N LEU A 195 4.19 -0.17 -3.43
CA LEU A 195 5.42 -0.23 -4.23
C LEU A 195 5.96 -1.66 -4.34
N PHE A 196 5.98 -2.40 -3.20
CA PHE A 196 6.38 -3.80 -3.20
C PHE A 196 5.51 -4.64 -4.14
N VAL A 197 4.19 -4.42 -4.16
CA VAL A 197 3.28 -5.11 -5.08
C VAL A 197 3.64 -4.83 -6.53
N LEU A 198 3.92 -3.57 -6.89
CA LEU A 198 4.32 -3.19 -8.26
C LEU A 198 5.68 -3.80 -8.66
N ASP A 199 6.65 -3.76 -7.75
CA ASP A 199 7.97 -4.37 -7.98
C ASP A 199 7.85 -5.90 -8.12
N SER A 200 7.03 -6.55 -7.28
CA SER A 200 6.76 -7.98 -7.36
C SER A 200 6.03 -8.36 -8.65
N TRP A 201 5.14 -7.51 -9.17
CA TRP A 201 4.48 -7.76 -10.45
C TRP A 201 5.51 -7.87 -11.59
N LEU A 202 6.56 -7.05 -11.56
CA LEU A 202 7.65 -7.09 -12.54
C LEU A 202 8.61 -8.29 -12.36
N SER A 203 8.80 -8.76 -11.12
CA SER A 203 9.93 -9.65 -10.78
C SER A 203 9.53 -11.03 -10.26
N SER A 204 8.23 -11.32 -10.05
CA SER A 204 7.73 -12.57 -9.51
C SER A 204 6.67 -13.19 -10.40
N SER A 205 6.66 -14.51 -10.53
CA SER A 205 5.58 -15.31 -11.12
C SER A 205 4.75 -16.07 -10.08
N PHE A 206 4.99 -15.83 -8.79
CA PHE A 206 4.36 -16.56 -7.69
C PHE A 206 2.87 -16.21 -7.53
N PHE A 207 2.53 -14.92 -7.74
CA PHE A 207 1.15 -14.43 -7.65
C PHE A 207 0.48 -14.33 -9.02
N ARG A 208 -0.87 -14.35 -9.01
CA ARG A 208 -1.72 -14.11 -10.18
C ARG A 208 -2.43 -12.77 -10.11
N SER A 209 -2.75 -12.31 -8.90
CA SER A 209 -3.45 -11.03 -8.67
C SER A 209 -2.62 -10.12 -7.78
N TYR A 210 -2.37 -8.91 -8.25
CA TYR A 210 -1.53 -7.91 -7.60
C TYR A 210 -2.36 -6.67 -7.30
N TYR A 211 -2.61 -6.38 -6.02
CA TYR A 211 -3.42 -5.26 -5.55
C TYR A 211 -2.53 -4.18 -4.96
N SER A 212 -2.25 -3.15 -5.73
CA SER A 212 -1.40 -2.02 -5.31
C SER A 212 -2.27 -0.85 -4.90
N ALA A 213 -2.36 -0.59 -3.60
CA ALA A 213 -3.19 0.47 -3.04
C ALA A 213 -2.36 1.70 -2.70
N SER A 214 -2.72 2.84 -3.30
CA SER A 214 -2.09 4.15 -3.12
C SER A 214 -0.56 4.07 -3.03
N PRO A 215 0.11 3.43 -4.01
CA PRO A 215 1.55 3.22 -3.95
C PRO A 215 2.29 4.55 -3.80
N SER A 216 3.31 4.58 -2.96
CA SER A 216 4.14 5.77 -2.72
C SER A 216 5.03 6.10 -3.92
N LEU A 217 4.41 6.37 -5.07
CA LEU A 217 5.06 6.79 -6.31
C LEU A 217 5.49 8.26 -6.19
N GLY A 218 6.61 8.51 -5.48
CA GLY A 218 7.28 9.80 -5.47
C GLY A 218 8.30 9.91 -6.61
N ARG A 219 9.06 11.02 -6.64
CA ARG A 219 10.08 11.26 -7.68
C ARG A 219 11.04 10.09 -7.86
N ASP A 220 11.42 9.45 -6.77
CA ASP A 220 12.41 8.37 -6.75
C ASP A 220 11.85 7.03 -7.27
N ASN A 221 10.53 6.88 -7.36
CA ASN A 221 9.86 5.64 -7.76
C ASN A 221 9.09 5.74 -9.10
N PHE A 222 9.18 6.87 -9.81
CA PHE A 222 8.53 6.98 -11.14
C PHE A 222 9.16 6.07 -12.19
N SER A 223 10.43 5.68 -12.04
CA SER A 223 11.06 4.67 -12.89
C SER A 223 10.33 3.34 -12.85
N LEU A 224 9.74 2.98 -11.70
CA LEU A 224 8.92 1.79 -11.54
C LEU A 224 7.67 1.82 -12.44
N LEU A 225 6.96 2.96 -12.49
CA LEU A 225 5.80 3.12 -13.36
C LEU A 225 6.20 3.04 -14.84
N ALA A 226 7.34 3.62 -15.24
CA ALA A 226 7.85 3.52 -16.60
C ALA A 226 8.18 2.08 -16.99
N ARG A 227 8.78 1.29 -16.10
CA ARG A 227 9.06 -0.14 -16.30
C ARG A 227 7.77 -0.95 -16.45
N LEU A 228 6.73 -0.65 -15.66
CA LEU A 228 5.41 -1.28 -15.78
C LEU A 228 4.78 -1.01 -17.15
N THR A 229 4.82 0.23 -17.62
CA THR A 229 4.23 0.61 -18.92
C THR A 229 4.99 0.04 -20.12
N ALA A 230 6.27 -0.25 -19.95
CA ALA A 230 7.11 -0.88 -20.98
C ALA A 230 7.05 -2.42 -20.98
N SER A 231 6.21 -3.03 -20.12
CA SER A 231 6.14 -4.48 -19.97
C SER A 231 5.52 -5.17 -21.18
N ASP A 232 6.13 -6.28 -21.60
CA ASP A 232 5.65 -7.10 -22.69
C ASP A 232 4.47 -7.99 -22.26
N LYS A 233 3.37 -7.97 -23.04
CA LYS A 233 2.21 -8.81 -22.82
C LYS A 233 2.56 -10.30 -22.71
N ALA A 234 3.44 -10.81 -23.56
CA ALA A 234 3.79 -12.22 -23.57
C ALA A 234 4.37 -12.71 -22.23
N GLN A 235 5.08 -11.82 -21.54
CA GLN A 235 5.72 -12.09 -20.26
C GLN A 235 4.76 -12.00 -19.06
N TYR A 236 3.71 -11.16 -19.16
CA TYR A 236 2.83 -10.83 -18.03
C TYR A 236 1.36 -11.19 -18.26
N CYS A 237 1.02 -11.89 -19.35
CA CYS A 237 -0.36 -12.23 -19.74
C CYS A 237 -1.11 -13.10 -18.71
N HIS A 238 -0.42 -13.77 -17.80
CA HIS A 238 -0.98 -14.61 -16.74
C HIS A 238 -1.17 -13.89 -15.40
N LYS A 239 -0.91 -12.59 -15.36
CA LYS A 239 -0.99 -11.75 -14.15
C LYS A 239 -2.05 -10.66 -14.32
N SER A 240 -2.74 -10.33 -13.24
CA SER A 240 -3.66 -9.19 -13.17
C SER A 240 -3.14 -8.17 -12.17
N LEU A 241 -3.16 -6.89 -12.55
CA LEU A 241 -2.73 -5.78 -11.71
C LEU A 241 -3.91 -4.84 -11.45
N PHE A 242 -4.13 -4.53 -10.18
CA PHE A 242 -5.17 -3.61 -9.72
C PHE A 242 -4.51 -2.40 -9.04
N PHE A 243 -4.62 -1.24 -9.68
CA PHE A 243 -4.30 0.03 -9.03
C PHE A 243 -5.53 0.50 -8.26
N MET A 244 -5.38 0.72 -6.96
CA MET A 244 -6.47 1.10 -6.06
C MET A 244 -6.14 2.47 -5.45
N GLU A 245 -6.87 3.52 -5.84
CA GLU A 245 -6.57 4.88 -5.43
C GLU A 245 -7.78 5.60 -4.84
N GLY A 246 -7.53 6.39 -3.81
CA GLY A 246 -8.52 7.30 -3.24
C GLY A 246 -8.51 8.64 -3.96
N SER A 247 -9.70 9.12 -4.35
CA SER A 247 -9.86 10.38 -5.08
C SER A 247 -10.50 11.51 -4.25
N ALA A 248 -10.29 11.50 -2.92
CA ALA A 248 -10.73 12.63 -2.10
C ALA A 248 -9.98 13.89 -2.49
N SER A 249 -10.72 14.97 -2.75
CA SER A 249 -10.10 16.29 -2.87
C SER A 249 -9.40 16.67 -1.57
N PRO A 250 -8.16 17.17 -1.62
CA PRO A 250 -7.45 17.52 -0.42
C PRO A 250 -8.17 18.68 0.29
N GLY A 251 -8.74 18.43 1.46
CA GLY A 251 -8.96 19.49 2.44
C GLY A 251 -7.61 20.04 2.88
N LYS A 252 -7.57 21.17 3.57
CA LYS A 252 -6.30 21.84 4.00
C LYS A 252 -5.33 20.90 4.74
N ASN A 253 -5.78 19.74 5.22
CA ASN A 253 -5.01 18.75 5.97
C ASN A 253 -5.05 17.32 5.38
N ALA A 254 -5.67 17.10 4.22
CA ALA A 254 -5.80 15.78 3.64
C ALA A 254 -4.74 15.55 2.55
N GLN A 255 -4.05 14.43 2.65
CA GLN A 255 -3.13 14.00 1.62
C GLN A 255 -3.84 13.15 0.58
N THR A 256 -3.77 13.62 -0.62
CA THR A 256 -3.96 12.84 -1.83
C THR A 256 -2.62 12.80 -2.57
N GLN A 257 -2.47 11.84 -3.45
CA GLN A 257 -1.41 11.88 -4.45
C GLN A 257 -1.48 13.23 -5.18
N PRO A 258 -0.35 13.87 -5.48
CA PRO A 258 -0.35 15.06 -6.33
C PRO A 258 -1.10 14.78 -7.63
N THR A 259 -1.86 15.72 -8.14
CA THR A 259 -2.65 15.59 -9.38
C THR A 259 -1.80 15.06 -10.55
N ASP A 260 -0.55 15.50 -10.63
CA ASP A 260 0.43 14.99 -11.61
C ASP A 260 0.72 13.49 -11.44
N THR A 261 0.86 12.98 -10.22
CA THR A 261 1.06 11.55 -9.94
C THR A 261 -0.17 10.74 -10.35
N MET A 262 -1.37 11.21 -10.02
CA MET A 262 -2.62 10.55 -10.41
C MET A 262 -2.75 10.48 -11.93
N SER A 263 -2.49 11.58 -12.63
CA SER A 263 -2.49 11.61 -14.10
C SER A 263 -1.50 10.62 -14.70
N LYS A 264 -0.30 10.51 -14.14
CA LYS A 264 0.70 9.54 -14.59
C LYS A 264 0.26 8.09 -14.37
N ILE A 265 -0.39 7.80 -13.25
CA ILE A 265 -0.94 6.46 -12.97
C ILE A 265 -2.04 6.14 -13.99
N HIS A 266 -2.99 7.04 -14.22
CA HIS A 266 -4.07 6.85 -15.20
C HIS A 266 -3.52 6.61 -16.61
N ASN A 267 -2.56 7.43 -17.04
CA ASN A 267 -1.93 7.27 -18.35
C ASN A 267 -1.17 5.94 -18.45
N GLY A 268 -0.46 5.54 -17.37
CA GLY A 268 0.25 4.27 -17.30
C GLY A 268 -0.71 3.08 -17.39
N VAL A 269 -1.78 3.07 -16.60
CA VAL A 269 -2.83 2.04 -16.68
C VAL A 269 -3.45 1.95 -18.07
N SER A 270 -3.75 3.09 -18.69
CA SER A 270 -4.30 3.13 -20.03
C SER A 270 -3.33 2.53 -21.06
N ALA A 271 -2.05 2.90 -21.00
CA ALA A 271 -1.02 2.35 -21.88
C ALA A 271 -0.85 0.83 -21.71
N MET A 272 -0.80 0.34 -20.47
CA MET A 272 -0.73 -1.10 -20.18
C MET A 272 -1.96 -1.87 -20.71
N ARG A 273 -3.16 -1.30 -20.59
CA ARG A 273 -4.39 -1.91 -21.15
C ARG A 273 -4.37 -1.94 -22.67
N GLN A 274 -3.90 -0.88 -23.31
CA GLN A 274 -3.76 -0.81 -24.77
C GLN A 274 -2.75 -1.83 -25.30
N SER A 275 -1.70 -2.14 -24.54
CA SER A 275 -0.76 -3.22 -24.86
C SER A 275 -1.32 -4.62 -24.56
N GLY A 276 -2.56 -4.74 -24.07
CA GLY A 276 -3.26 -5.99 -23.82
C GLY A 276 -2.94 -6.66 -22.48
N LEU A 277 -2.33 -5.93 -21.54
CA LEU A 277 -2.13 -6.39 -20.16
C LEU A 277 -3.43 -6.34 -19.36
N ALA A 278 -3.63 -7.30 -18.46
CA ALA A 278 -4.79 -7.36 -17.57
C ALA A 278 -4.58 -6.39 -16.38
N VAL A 279 -4.91 -5.11 -16.58
CA VAL A 279 -4.74 -4.06 -15.58
C VAL A 279 -6.05 -3.32 -15.37
N GLU A 280 -6.43 -3.10 -14.11
CA GLU A 280 -7.57 -2.27 -13.72
C GLU A 280 -7.15 -1.11 -12.82
N TYR A 281 -7.94 -0.05 -12.90
CA TYR A 281 -7.90 1.07 -11.98
C TYR A 281 -9.20 1.08 -11.15
N TRP A 282 -9.07 1.03 -9.83
CA TRP A 282 -10.20 1.10 -8.90
C TRP A 282 -10.16 2.43 -8.16
N ASP A 283 -11.15 3.25 -8.42
CA ASP A 283 -11.33 4.52 -7.74
C ASP A 283 -12.14 4.35 -6.45
N TYR A 284 -11.68 5.03 -5.38
CA TYR A 284 -12.37 5.10 -4.09
C TYR A 284 -12.74 6.56 -3.80
N PRO A 285 -13.91 7.03 -4.30
CA PRO A 285 -14.33 8.41 -4.17
C PRO A 285 -14.41 8.86 -2.72
N GLY A 286 -13.86 10.03 -2.41
CA GLY A 286 -13.88 10.61 -1.08
C GLY A 286 -12.93 9.98 -0.07
N VAL A 287 -12.14 8.97 -0.46
CA VAL A 287 -11.18 8.31 0.44
C VAL A 287 -9.78 8.93 0.28
N THR A 288 -9.17 9.30 1.42
CA THR A 288 -7.79 9.82 1.47
C THR A 288 -6.77 8.71 1.68
N HIS A 289 -5.47 9.02 1.57
CA HIS A 289 -4.37 8.04 1.60
C HIS A 289 -4.40 7.11 2.83
N GLY A 290 -4.59 7.63 4.05
CA GLY A 290 -4.62 6.80 5.27
C GLY A 290 -5.79 5.82 5.30
N PRO A 291 -7.05 6.27 5.14
CA PRO A 291 -8.23 5.42 5.06
C PRO A 291 -8.21 4.42 3.91
N MET A 292 -7.44 4.66 2.84
CA MET A 292 -7.26 3.71 1.74
C MET A 292 -6.71 2.36 2.20
N LEU A 293 -5.94 2.29 3.29
CA LEU A 293 -5.50 1.02 3.85
C LEU A 293 -6.71 0.11 4.10
N ASN A 294 -7.71 0.59 4.88
CA ASN A 294 -8.88 -0.20 5.23
C ASN A 294 -9.82 -0.44 4.03
N ALA A 295 -10.08 0.57 3.22
CA ALA A 295 -10.97 0.46 2.06
C ALA A 295 -10.43 -0.54 1.02
N SER A 296 -9.13 -0.48 0.72
CA SER A 296 -8.52 -1.29 -0.32
C SER A 296 -8.34 -2.77 0.08
N PHE A 297 -7.92 -3.07 1.33
CA PHE A 297 -7.78 -4.49 1.70
C PHE A 297 -9.13 -5.20 1.73
N ARG A 298 -10.19 -4.53 2.19
CA ARG A 298 -11.55 -5.06 2.12
C ARG A 298 -11.98 -5.32 0.67
N GLY A 299 -11.70 -4.36 -0.23
CA GLY A 299 -11.96 -4.52 -1.66
C GLY A 299 -11.23 -5.72 -2.27
N ALA A 300 -9.94 -5.87 -1.99
CA ALA A 300 -9.13 -6.99 -2.46
C ALA A 300 -9.65 -8.35 -1.94
N LEU A 301 -9.96 -8.47 -0.64
CA LEU A 301 -10.53 -9.68 -0.05
C LEU A 301 -11.89 -10.05 -0.68
N LEU A 302 -12.78 -9.07 -0.84
CA LEU A 302 -14.08 -9.27 -1.46
C LEU A 302 -13.94 -9.71 -2.92
N HIS A 303 -13.04 -9.11 -3.67
CA HIS A 303 -12.75 -9.50 -5.05
C HIS A 303 -12.23 -10.94 -5.12
N MET A 304 -11.25 -11.30 -4.29
CA MET A 304 -10.73 -12.66 -4.20
C MET A 304 -11.85 -13.68 -3.87
N SER A 305 -12.86 -13.28 -3.09
CA SER A 305 -13.99 -14.16 -2.72
C SER A 305 -15.00 -14.37 -3.85
N THR A 306 -15.01 -13.53 -4.90
CA THR A 306 -16.01 -13.63 -5.97
C THR A 306 -15.64 -14.64 -7.06
N GLY A 307 -14.41 -15.08 -7.11
CA GLY A 307 -13.90 -15.94 -8.18
C GLY A 307 -13.73 -15.24 -9.54
N ARG A 308 -13.97 -13.93 -9.60
CA ARG A 308 -13.73 -13.16 -10.83
C ARG A 308 -12.23 -12.99 -11.03
N THR A 309 -11.73 -13.51 -12.13
CA THR A 309 -10.42 -13.14 -12.66
C THR A 309 -10.65 -12.09 -13.74
N LEU A 310 -9.76 -11.10 -13.86
CA LEU A 310 -9.69 -10.33 -15.10
C LEU A 310 -9.50 -11.33 -16.23
N GLY A 311 -10.19 -11.09 -17.36
CA GLY A 311 -9.98 -11.93 -18.54
C GLY A 311 -8.50 -11.98 -18.87
N ILE A 312 -7.83 -12.96 -18.31
CA ILE A 312 -6.45 -13.28 -18.63
C ILE A 312 -6.52 -13.69 -20.10
N SER A 313 -6.15 -12.76 -20.99
CA SER A 313 -6.03 -13.10 -22.40
C SER A 313 -5.12 -14.31 -22.46
N GLN A 314 -5.62 -15.41 -23.06
CA GLN A 314 -4.82 -16.62 -23.20
C GLN A 314 -3.45 -16.20 -23.73
N CYS A 315 -2.40 -16.51 -22.95
CA CYS A 315 -1.05 -16.39 -23.46
C CYS A 315 -1.02 -17.24 -24.71
N ASP A 316 -0.87 -16.63 -25.88
CA ASP A 316 -0.78 -17.38 -27.12
C ASP A 316 0.31 -18.43 -26.96
N LYS A 317 -0.07 -19.70 -27.00
CA LYS A 317 0.85 -20.83 -26.90
C LYS A 317 1.80 -20.93 -28.10
N SER A 318 1.82 -19.91 -28.96
CA SER A 318 2.61 -19.86 -30.19
C SER A 318 4.07 -19.42 -30.02
N ALA A 319 4.49 -19.01 -28.81
CA ALA A 319 5.86 -18.51 -28.59
C ALA A 319 6.84 -19.59 -28.06
N SER A 320 6.45 -20.86 -28.07
CA SER A 320 7.32 -22.00 -27.71
C SER A 320 7.43 -22.98 -28.89
N ARG A 321 8.03 -22.52 -29.98
CA ARG A 321 8.62 -23.37 -31.04
C ARG A 321 9.97 -22.82 -31.45
#